data_e16f307dce6edcd674ab68f8d878d48b
#
_entry.id   e16f307dce6edcd674ab68f8d878d48b
#
_cell.length_a   1.000
_cell.length_b   1.000
_cell.length_c   1.000
_cell.angle_alpha   90.00
_cell.angle_beta   90.00
_cell.angle_gamma   90.00
#
_symmetry.space_group_name_H-M   'P 1'
#
loop_
_entity.id
_entity.type
_entity.pdbx_description
1 polymer ?
#
loop_
_entity_poly.entity_id
_entity_poly.type
_entity_poly.pdbx_seq_one_letter_code
_entity_poly.pdbx_strand_id
1 'polypeptide(L)'
;MTIQLRVPQKLVKNGPNEGYIYVKNNAPISLGHVVCWIEWTNKLNNQKKKEKLIFSVSRYSEEKLPIELPTRYCGTMQVEIKQFRIYDAFALFYTELKKLMCETYNILPAGFLSNVHINAQGLTSSLNVLNDKSAIDGVEIADFKLYEYGDNIKNIHWKLSSKMDELIIKQMEQNMQEKILVFFSLQEAQSSIEQYDSMLETLSAVIQSFLKQEKTIEFVWLEKDEQCYSIHTETEFLACLTDLMNKESSTIINTQTFMQQYYSFYTHIICIVDAEVPVFPMENIRFIQYGETSGASLNNVLFTRDNMHRQLGELYL
;
A
#
# COMPACT_ATOMS: atom_id res chain seq x y z
N MET A 1 15.13 -38.56 10.22
CA MET A 1 13.87 -37.80 10.16
C MET A 1 14.11 -36.47 9.47
N THR A 2 13.20 -36.05 8.57
CA THR A 2 13.29 -34.77 7.87
C THR A 2 11.99 -34.00 8.12
N ILE A 3 12.14 -32.68 8.40
CA ILE A 3 11.00 -31.78 8.62
C ILE A 3 11.10 -30.69 7.57
N GLN A 4 9.96 -30.30 7.01
CA GLN A 4 9.84 -29.14 6.11
C GLN A 4 8.60 -28.35 6.48
N LEU A 5 8.75 -27.04 6.58
CA LEU A 5 7.65 -26.11 6.73
C LEU A 5 7.38 -25.48 5.37
N ARG A 6 6.12 -25.47 4.94
CA ARG A 6 5.70 -24.84 3.68
C ARG A 6 4.51 -23.93 3.94
N VAL A 7 4.69 -22.67 3.61
CA VAL A 7 3.64 -21.65 3.69
C VAL A 7 3.57 -20.91 2.35
N PRO A 8 2.38 -20.48 1.92
CA PRO A 8 2.23 -19.58 0.78
C PRO A 8 2.94 -18.26 1.08
N GLN A 9 3.66 -17.72 0.12
CA GLN A 9 4.38 -16.45 0.32
C GLN A 9 3.44 -15.24 0.46
N LYS A 10 2.28 -15.28 -0.20
CA LYS A 10 1.26 -14.22 -0.17
C LYS A 10 -0.10 -14.83 0.15
N LEU A 11 -0.79 -14.23 1.09
CA LEU A 11 -2.15 -14.57 1.49
C LEU A 11 -3.00 -13.30 1.45
N VAL A 12 -4.29 -13.46 1.24
CA VAL A 12 -5.25 -12.35 1.35
C VAL A 12 -5.87 -12.38 2.74
N LYS A 13 -6.07 -11.22 3.33
CA LYS A 13 -6.72 -11.06 4.64
C LYS A 13 -8.06 -11.77 4.67
N ASN A 14 -8.30 -12.55 5.73
CA ASN A 14 -9.49 -13.39 5.92
C ASN A 14 -9.76 -14.41 4.80
N GLY A 15 -8.78 -14.64 3.92
CA GLY A 15 -8.85 -15.65 2.87
C GLY A 15 -8.38 -17.04 3.33
N PRO A 16 -8.25 -17.99 2.39
CA PRO A 16 -7.69 -19.31 2.68
C PRO A 16 -6.30 -19.18 3.31
N ASN A 17 -6.09 -19.87 4.43
CA ASN A 17 -4.95 -19.63 5.32
C ASN A 17 -4.24 -20.93 5.73
N GLU A 18 -4.18 -21.92 4.86
CA GLU A 18 -3.54 -23.18 5.15
C GLU A 18 -2.03 -23.16 4.84
N GLY A 19 -1.25 -23.59 5.81
CA GLY A 19 0.15 -24.00 5.66
C GLY A 19 0.32 -25.46 6.00
N TYR A 20 1.51 -26.01 5.77
CA TYR A 20 1.76 -27.44 5.98
C TYR A 20 3.13 -27.68 6.60
N ILE A 21 3.16 -28.62 7.58
CA ILE A 21 4.38 -29.20 8.08
C ILE A 21 4.48 -30.62 7.52
N TYR A 22 5.54 -30.88 6.77
CA TYR A 22 5.86 -32.21 6.27
C TYR A 22 6.88 -32.85 7.20
N VAL A 23 6.54 -34.03 7.69
CA VAL A 23 7.41 -34.79 8.60
C VAL A 23 7.64 -36.19 8.01
N LYS A 24 8.87 -36.45 7.60
CA LYS A 24 9.26 -37.75 7.01
C LYS A 24 10.06 -38.55 8.00
N ASN A 25 9.58 -39.77 8.32
CA ASN A 25 10.28 -40.72 9.14
C ASN A 25 11.00 -41.75 8.28
N ASN A 26 12.34 -41.69 8.25
CA ASN A 26 13.17 -42.63 7.52
C ASN A 26 13.61 -43.84 8.37
N ALA A 27 13.11 -43.94 9.61
CA ALA A 27 13.47 -45.03 10.51
C ALA A 27 12.51 -46.23 10.40
N PRO A 28 12.99 -47.44 10.74
CA PRO A 28 12.14 -48.64 10.76
C PRO A 28 11.15 -48.69 11.92
N ILE A 29 11.17 -47.67 12.79
CA ILE A 29 10.37 -47.59 14.00
C ILE A 29 9.35 -46.49 13.83
N SER A 30 8.09 -46.74 14.23
CA SER A 30 7.04 -45.71 14.26
C SER A 30 7.25 -44.79 15.47
N LEU A 31 7.03 -43.49 15.24
CA LEU A 31 7.12 -42.45 16.26
C LEU A 31 5.69 -42.17 16.78
N GLY A 32 5.37 -42.76 17.93
CA GLY A 32 4.00 -42.71 18.47
C GLY A 32 3.62 -41.36 19.10
N HIS A 33 4.61 -40.63 19.61
CA HIS A 33 4.36 -39.35 20.29
C HIS A 33 5.40 -38.31 19.85
N VAL A 34 4.95 -37.44 18.97
CA VAL A 34 5.76 -36.33 18.44
C VAL A 34 5.08 -35.02 18.82
N VAL A 35 5.85 -34.07 19.31
CA VAL A 35 5.36 -32.76 19.74
C VAL A 35 6.13 -31.66 19.02
N CYS A 36 5.39 -30.78 18.35
CA CYS A 36 5.94 -29.63 17.63
C CYS A 36 5.36 -28.36 18.24
N TRP A 37 6.24 -27.41 18.58
CA TRP A 37 5.83 -26.06 19.00
C TRP A 37 6.10 -25.09 17.87
N ILE A 38 5.03 -24.40 17.46
CA ILE A 38 5.05 -23.40 16.40
C ILE A 38 4.83 -22.05 17.04
N GLU A 39 5.57 -21.06 16.61
CA GLU A 39 5.40 -19.67 16.99
C GLU A 39 5.17 -18.83 15.74
N TRP A 40 4.10 -18.04 15.74
CA TRP A 40 3.86 -16.99 14.76
C TRP A 40 4.24 -15.66 15.38
N THR A 41 4.98 -14.86 14.66
CA THR A 41 5.36 -13.51 15.07
C THR A 41 4.92 -12.53 13.98
N ASN A 42 4.12 -11.54 14.35
CA ASN A 42 3.86 -10.42 13.46
C ASN A 42 5.07 -9.47 13.54
N LYS A 43 5.74 -9.23 12.41
CA LYS A 43 6.95 -8.41 12.37
C LYS A 43 6.70 -6.95 12.72
N LEU A 44 5.47 -6.47 12.55
CA LEU A 44 5.14 -5.08 12.79
C LEU A 44 5.11 -4.73 14.28
N ASN A 45 4.42 -5.55 15.09
CA ASN A 45 4.18 -5.26 16.52
C ASN A 45 4.80 -6.28 17.44
N ASN A 46 5.56 -7.24 16.92
CA ASN A 46 6.18 -8.34 17.66
C ASN A 46 5.20 -9.22 18.49
N GLN A 47 3.90 -9.14 18.17
CA GLN A 47 2.91 -10.02 18.79
C GLN A 47 3.16 -11.46 18.38
N LYS A 48 3.10 -12.35 19.39
CA LYS A 48 3.40 -13.76 19.23
C LYS A 48 2.20 -14.63 19.58
N LYS A 49 1.90 -15.58 18.69
CA LYS A 49 0.97 -16.67 18.96
C LYS A 49 1.77 -17.97 19.00
N LYS A 50 1.49 -18.84 19.99
CA LYS A 50 2.14 -20.14 20.09
C LYS A 50 1.10 -21.24 20.04
N GLU A 51 1.44 -22.32 19.36
CA GLU A 51 0.60 -23.49 19.25
C GLU A 51 1.43 -24.76 19.41
N LYS A 52 0.81 -25.78 19.95
CA LYS A 52 1.42 -27.08 20.18
C LYS A 52 0.67 -28.11 19.37
N LEU A 53 1.35 -28.78 18.47
CA LEU A 53 0.83 -29.90 17.69
C LEU A 53 1.36 -31.21 18.28
N ILE A 54 0.47 -32.21 18.43
CA ILE A 54 0.80 -33.56 18.88
C ILE A 54 0.31 -34.52 17.81
N PHE A 55 1.20 -35.38 17.34
CA PHE A 55 0.91 -36.34 16.25
C PHE A 55 1.81 -37.55 16.33
N SER A 56 1.54 -38.54 15.48
CA SER A 56 2.37 -39.71 15.29
C SER A 56 2.83 -39.83 13.84
N VAL A 57 3.96 -40.50 13.62
CA VAL A 57 4.50 -40.75 12.27
C VAL A 57 4.87 -42.22 12.16
N SER A 58 4.26 -42.91 11.22
CA SER A 58 4.55 -44.34 11.00
C SER A 58 5.96 -44.56 10.46
N ARG A 59 6.46 -45.78 10.57
CA ARG A 59 7.75 -46.17 10.01
C ARG A 59 7.77 -45.96 8.49
N TYR A 60 8.86 -45.42 7.96
CA TYR A 60 9.09 -45.17 6.54
C TYR A 60 7.94 -44.37 5.85
N SER A 61 7.22 -43.55 6.61
CA SER A 61 6.12 -42.73 6.11
C SER A 61 6.42 -41.24 6.16
N GLU A 62 5.61 -40.51 5.42
CA GLU A 62 5.58 -39.05 5.44
C GLU A 62 4.18 -38.60 5.86
N GLU A 63 4.13 -37.73 6.86
CA GLU A 63 2.89 -37.12 7.35
C GLU A 63 2.84 -35.65 6.92
N LYS A 64 1.68 -35.25 6.44
CA LYS A 64 1.37 -33.87 6.07
C LYS A 64 0.40 -33.29 7.10
N LEU A 65 0.87 -32.35 7.90
CA LEU A 65 0.11 -31.73 8.97
C LEU A 65 -0.35 -30.36 8.53
N PRO A 66 -1.66 -30.10 8.42
CA PRO A 66 -2.16 -28.76 8.15
C PRO A 66 -1.97 -27.88 9.37
N ILE A 67 -1.61 -26.63 9.15
CA ILE A 67 -1.53 -25.56 10.15
C ILE A 67 -2.36 -24.38 9.67
N GLU A 68 -3.11 -23.76 10.57
CA GLU A 68 -3.86 -22.56 10.29
C GLU A 68 -2.96 -21.33 10.45
N LEU A 69 -2.82 -20.58 9.37
CA LEU A 69 -2.02 -19.36 9.36
C LEU A 69 -2.88 -18.17 9.80
N PRO A 70 -2.45 -17.37 10.80
CA PRO A 70 -3.18 -16.16 11.17
C PRO A 70 -3.22 -15.16 9.99
N THR A 71 -4.43 -14.74 9.57
CA THR A 71 -4.63 -13.78 8.45
C THR A 71 -5.56 -12.63 8.81
N ARG A 72 -5.69 -12.34 10.11
CA ARG A 72 -6.64 -11.32 10.62
C ARG A 72 -6.24 -9.88 10.26
N TYR A 73 -4.94 -9.59 10.23
CA TYR A 73 -4.39 -8.27 9.98
C TYR A 73 -3.37 -8.33 8.85
N CYS A 74 -3.30 -7.28 8.05
CA CYS A 74 -2.30 -7.12 7.01
C CYS A 74 -0.89 -7.02 7.58
N GLY A 75 0.12 -7.35 6.77
CA GLY A 75 1.52 -7.22 7.15
C GLY A 75 2.30 -8.51 7.00
N THR A 76 3.57 -8.47 7.40
CA THR A 76 4.50 -9.61 7.31
C THR A 76 4.44 -10.45 8.57
N MET A 77 4.13 -11.72 8.39
CA MET A 77 4.13 -12.74 9.43
C MET A 77 5.32 -13.67 9.28
N GLN A 78 5.93 -14.00 10.40
CA GLN A 78 6.97 -15.02 10.51
C GLN A 78 6.40 -16.22 11.25
N VAL A 79 6.59 -17.41 10.70
CA VAL A 79 6.24 -18.68 11.34
C VAL A 79 7.49 -19.48 11.59
N GLU A 80 7.65 -19.98 12.78
CA GLU A 80 8.86 -20.68 13.21
C GLU A 80 8.52 -21.92 14.02
N ILE A 81 9.21 -23.02 13.71
CA ILE A 81 9.21 -24.22 14.56
C ILE A 81 10.25 -24.01 15.65
N LYS A 82 9.81 -23.68 16.85
CA LYS A 82 10.68 -23.41 18.01
C LYS A 82 11.28 -24.68 18.62
N GLN A 83 10.47 -25.71 18.74
CA GLN A 83 10.87 -26.97 19.36
C GLN A 83 10.19 -28.13 18.63
N PHE A 84 10.90 -29.22 18.52
CA PHE A 84 10.39 -30.46 17.96
C PHE A 84 10.92 -31.61 18.80
N ARG A 85 10.03 -32.30 19.53
CA ARG A 85 10.39 -33.40 20.43
C ARG A 85 9.76 -34.71 20.01
N ILE A 86 10.56 -35.75 20.07
CA ILE A 86 10.14 -37.12 19.82
C ILE A 86 10.26 -37.87 21.14
N TYR A 87 9.14 -38.38 21.61
CA TYR A 87 9.07 -39.15 22.85
C TYR A 87 9.16 -40.63 22.58
N ASP A 88 9.69 -41.37 23.55
CA ASP A 88 9.64 -42.81 23.56
C ASP A 88 8.22 -43.35 23.76
N ALA A 89 8.03 -44.67 23.67
CA ALA A 89 6.72 -45.31 23.77
C ALA A 89 6.01 -45.07 25.13
N PHE A 90 6.76 -44.81 26.19
CA PHE A 90 6.25 -44.55 27.54
C PHE A 90 6.21 -43.06 27.89
N ALA A 91 6.62 -42.19 26.95
CA ALA A 91 6.75 -40.74 27.13
C ALA A 91 7.65 -40.30 28.34
N LEU A 92 8.58 -41.19 28.73
CA LEU A 92 9.52 -40.93 29.82
C LEU A 92 10.75 -40.13 29.37
N PHE A 93 11.18 -40.38 28.15
CA PHE A 93 12.37 -39.73 27.55
C PHE A 93 11.96 -39.07 26.22
N TYR A 94 12.68 -38.01 25.87
CA TYR A 94 12.52 -37.38 24.56
C TYR A 94 13.85 -37.02 23.94
N THR A 95 13.85 -36.97 22.62
CA THR A 95 14.94 -36.41 21.81
C THR A 95 14.47 -35.12 21.19
N GLU A 96 15.24 -34.05 21.29
CA GLU A 96 14.92 -32.75 20.71
C GLU A 96 15.71 -32.54 19.41
N LEU A 97 15.01 -32.14 18.35
CA LEU A 97 15.64 -31.73 17.10
C LEU A 97 15.92 -30.22 17.16
N LYS A 98 17.20 -29.87 17.02
CA LYS A 98 17.67 -28.48 17.15
C LYS A 98 17.56 -27.66 15.85
N LYS A 99 17.10 -28.26 14.74
CA LYS A 99 17.01 -27.53 13.46
C LYS A 99 15.73 -26.71 13.46
N LEU A 100 15.86 -25.44 13.74
CA LEU A 100 14.78 -24.44 13.63
C LEU A 100 14.48 -24.18 12.16
N MET A 101 13.21 -24.17 11.80
CA MET A 101 12.70 -23.76 10.49
C MET A 101 11.92 -22.48 10.67
N CYS A 102 12.20 -21.54 9.79
CA CYS A 102 11.56 -20.23 9.79
C CYS A 102 11.15 -19.89 8.36
N GLU A 103 9.89 -19.54 8.19
CA GLU A 103 9.32 -19.06 6.94
C GLU A 103 8.59 -17.75 7.19
N THR A 104 8.47 -16.95 6.15
CA THR A 104 7.74 -15.69 6.20
C THR A 104 6.66 -15.67 5.12
N TYR A 105 5.54 -15.01 5.41
CA TYR A 105 4.48 -14.77 4.45
C TYR A 105 3.87 -13.39 4.65
N ASN A 106 3.35 -12.81 3.58
CA ASN A 106 2.72 -11.49 3.59
C ASN A 106 1.20 -11.64 3.49
N ILE A 107 0.50 -10.94 4.35
CA ILE A 107 -0.96 -10.84 4.35
C ILE A 107 -1.33 -9.54 3.65
N LEU A 108 -1.85 -9.67 2.45
CA LEU A 108 -2.29 -8.54 1.61
C LEU A 108 -3.67 -8.06 2.04
N PRO A 109 -3.97 -6.76 1.91
CA PRO A 109 -5.32 -6.24 2.12
C PRO A 109 -6.35 -6.98 1.27
N ALA A 110 -7.53 -7.22 1.83
CA ALA A 110 -8.64 -7.79 1.06
C ALA A 110 -9.17 -6.79 0.01
N GLY A 111 -8.90 -5.52 0.24
CA GLY A 111 -9.43 -4.41 -0.55
C GLY A 111 -10.93 -4.20 -0.28
N PHE A 112 -11.39 -2.99 -0.46
CA PHE A 112 -12.80 -2.66 -0.54
C PHE A 112 -13.02 -1.75 -1.75
N LEU A 113 -14.25 -1.70 -2.24
CA LEU A 113 -14.57 -0.83 -3.37
C LEU A 113 -14.57 0.62 -2.88
N SER A 114 -13.66 1.40 -3.43
CA SER A 114 -13.62 2.85 -3.31
C SER A 114 -13.71 3.44 -4.69
N ASN A 115 -14.56 4.43 -4.87
CA ASN A 115 -14.67 5.22 -6.09
C ASN A 115 -14.05 6.59 -5.81
N VAL A 116 -12.87 6.81 -6.34
CA VAL A 116 -12.19 8.09 -6.21
C VAL A 116 -12.56 8.95 -7.42
N HIS A 117 -13.26 10.06 -7.17
CA HIS A 117 -13.67 11.05 -8.17
C HIS A 117 -12.75 12.25 -8.10
N ILE A 118 -12.09 12.58 -9.21
CA ILE A 118 -11.29 13.79 -9.33
C ILE A 118 -12.16 14.90 -9.89
N ASN A 119 -12.33 15.99 -9.14
CA ASN A 119 -13.05 17.17 -9.60
C ASN A 119 -12.16 18.01 -10.52
N ALA A 120 -12.53 18.10 -11.79
CA ALA A 120 -11.80 18.90 -12.80
C ALA A 120 -11.80 20.42 -12.48
N GLN A 121 -12.64 20.90 -11.57
CA GLN A 121 -12.79 22.32 -11.27
C GLN A 121 -11.60 22.91 -10.45
N GLY A 122 -10.84 22.10 -9.73
CA GLY A 122 -9.61 22.56 -9.03
C GLY A 122 -8.41 22.77 -9.96
N LEU A 123 -8.46 22.25 -11.18
CA LEU A 123 -7.36 22.33 -12.14
C LEU A 123 -7.09 23.75 -12.66
N THR A 124 -8.11 24.61 -12.74
CA THR A 124 -7.97 25.97 -13.30
C THR A 124 -7.18 26.93 -12.42
N SER A 125 -7.22 26.80 -11.11
CA SER A 125 -6.47 27.65 -10.17
C SER A 125 -4.99 27.23 -10.07
N SER A 126 -4.70 25.94 -10.10
CA SER A 126 -3.35 25.39 -10.06
C SER A 126 -2.56 25.70 -11.35
N LEU A 127 -3.26 25.81 -12.48
CA LEU A 127 -2.67 26.10 -13.79
C LEU A 127 -2.03 27.49 -13.88
N ASN A 128 -2.54 28.47 -13.13
CA ASN A 128 -2.00 29.82 -13.13
C ASN A 128 -0.63 29.91 -12.42
N VAL A 129 -0.33 29.00 -11.52
CA VAL A 129 0.94 28.98 -10.77
C VAL A 129 2.03 28.21 -11.57
N LEU A 130 1.64 27.20 -12.35
CA LEU A 130 2.59 26.39 -13.14
C LEU A 130 3.04 27.09 -14.44
N ASN A 131 2.25 28.06 -14.94
CA ASN A 131 2.54 28.76 -16.19
C ASN A 131 3.81 29.64 -16.16
N ASP A 132 4.39 29.90 -14.97
CA ASP A 132 5.57 30.77 -14.86
C ASP A 132 6.92 30.03 -14.95
N LYS A 133 7.00 28.70 -14.88
CA LYS A 133 8.29 27.99 -14.75
C LYS A 133 8.58 26.80 -15.65
N SER A 134 7.62 26.26 -16.39
CA SER A 134 7.91 25.13 -17.30
C SER A 134 7.28 25.34 -18.67
N ALA A 135 7.97 26.09 -19.50
CA ALA A 135 7.69 26.14 -20.92
C ALA A 135 8.14 24.83 -21.59
N ILE A 136 7.28 24.30 -22.47
CA ILE A 136 7.73 23.79 -23.77
C ILE A 136 8.19 22.34 -23.81
N ASP A 137 7.35 21.37 -23.38
CA ASP A 137 7.36 20.11 -24.14
C ASP A 137 5.95 19.47 -24.00
N GLY A 138 5.19 19.49 -25.07
CA GLY A 138 3.90 18.78 -25.13
C GLY A 138 2.63 19.62 -25.27
N VAL A 139 2.72 20.88 -25.68
CA VAL A 139 1.52 21.69 -25.96
C VAL A 139 1.10 21.45 -27.42
N GLU A 140 0.06 20.69 -27.64
CA GLU A 140 -0.56 20.53 -28.96
C GLU A 140 -1.56 21.67 -29.20
N ILE A 141 -1.60 22.15 -30.46
CA ILE A 141 -2.58 23.15 -30.89
C ILE A 141 -3.88 22.40 -31.12
N ALA A 142 -4.87 22.59 -30.24
CA ALA A 142 -6.15 21.92 -30.32
C ALA A 142 -7.07 22.55 -31.36
N ASP A 143 -7.16 23.88 -31.40
CA ASP A 143 -8.07 24.58 -32.29
C ASP A 143 -7.62 26.03 -32.53
N PHE A 144 -8.32 26.71 -33.43
CA PHE A 144 -8.12 28.11 -33.74
C PHE A 144 -9.43 28.86 -33.53
N LYS A 145 -9.41 29.93 -32.73
CA LYS A 145 -10.58 30.83 -32.58
C LYS A 145 -10.22 32.25 -33.03
N LEU A 146 -11.25 33.02 -33.30
CA LEU A 146 -11.10 34.48 -33.52
C LEU A 146 -10.71 35.16 -32.21
N TYR A 147 -9.84 36.16 -32.31
CA TYR A 147 -9.41 36.95 -31.17
C TYR A 147 -10.59 37.72 -30.56
N GLU A 148 -10.78 37.61 -29.27
CA GLU A 148 -11.71 38.41 -28.49
C GLU A 148 -10.95 39.32 -27.52
N TYR A 149 -11.56 40.48 -27.19
CA TYR A 149 -10.91 41.43 -26.27
C TYR A 149 -10.70 40.80 -24.89
N GLY A 150 -9.44 40.67 -24.47
CA GLY A 150 -9.02 40.02 -23.23
C GLY A 150 -8.20 38.75 -23.47
N ASP A 151 -8.13 38.23 -24.68
CA ASP A 151 -7.30 37.09 -25.02
C ASP A 151 -5.80 37.46 -25.03
N ASN A 152 -4.95 36.48 -24.71
CA ASN A 152 -3.52 36.70 -24.62
C ASN A 152 -2.88 36.85 -26.02
N ILE A 153 -2.36 38.03 -26.31
CA ILE A 153 -1.73 38.42 -27.58
C ILE A 153 -0.56 37.50 -27.98
N LYS A 154 0.12 36.88 -27.02
CA LYS A 154 1.22 35.92 -27.27
C LYS A 154 0.75 34.66 -28.02
N ASN A 155 -0.52 34.34 -27.93
CA ASN A 155 -1.10 33.14 -28.56
C ASN A 155 -1.61 33.41 -29.98
N ILE A 156 -1.43 34.61 -30.55
CA ILE A 156 -1.85 34.93 -31.92
C ILE A 156 -1.06 34.10 -32.94
N HIS A 157 -1.77 33.43 -33.84
CA HIS A 157 -1.18 32.71 -34.94
C HIS A 157 -0.94 33.65 -36.14
N TRP A 158 0.06 34.48 -36.09
CA TRP A 158 0.34 35.55 -37.08
C TRP A 158 0.28 35.09 -38.54
N LYS A 159 0.80 33.89 -38.85
CA LYS A 159 0.79 33.35 -40.22
C LYS A 159 -0.62 33.03 -40.72
N LEU A 160 -1.53 32.57 -39.85
CA LEU A 160 -2.91 32.28 -40.21
C LEU A 160 -3.74 33.56 -40.27
N SER A 161 -3.53 34.44 -39.29
CA SER A 161 -4.17 35.76 -39.19
C SER A 161 -3.91 36.60 -40.45
N SER A 162 -2.68 36.60 -40.95
CA SER A 162 -2.34 37.32 -42.18
C SER A 162 -2.93 36.71 -43.46
N LYS A 163 -3.40 35.47 -43.44
CA LYS A 163 -4.07 34.82 -44.56
C LYS A 163 -5.57 35.06 -44.56
N MET A 164 -6.17 35.21 -43.37
CA MET A 164 -7.60 35.34 -43.20
C MET A 164 -8.05 36.76 -42.93
N ASP A 165 -7.13 37.71 -42.86
CA ASP A 165 -7.38 39.13 -42.57
C ASP A 165 -8.11 39.36 -41.21
N GLU A 166 -8.06 38.37 -40.30
CA GLU A 166 -8.67 38.38 -38.99
C GLU A 166 -7.65 37.84 -37.94
N LEU A 167 -7.68 38.39 -36.75
CA LEU A 167 -6.78 37.92 -35.68
C LEU A 167 -7.24 36.55 -35.15
N ILE A 168 -6.41 35.55 -35.34
CA ILE A 168 -6.67 34.19 -34.96
C ILE A 168 -5.76 33.79 -33.81
N ILE A 169 -6.35 33.22 -32.74
CA ILE A 169 -5.65 32.69 -31.59
C ILE A 169 -5.53 31.18 -31.67
N LYS A 170 -4.37 30.69 -31.33
CA LYS A 170 -4.14 29.26 -31.05
C LYS A 170 -4.81 28.92 -29.70
N GLN A 171 -5.83 28.10 -29.70
CA GLN A 171 -6.30 27.40 -28.54
C GLN A 171 -5.32 26.24 -28.29
N MET A 172 -4.53 26.39 -27.26
CA MET A 172 -3.62 25.33 -26.82
C MET A 172 -4.40 24.41 -25.89
N GLU A 173 -4.65 23.21 -26.32
CA GLU A 173 -5.05 22.15 -25.39
C GLU A 173 -3.78 21.68 -24.70
N GLN A 174 -3.65 22.01 -23.46
CA GLN A 174 -2.67 21.33 -22.63
C GLN A 174 -3.26 19.96 -22.33
N ASN A 175 -2.86 18.94 -23.07
CA ASN A 175 -2.99 17.55 -22.61
C ASN A 175 -2.08 17.40 -21.38
N MET A 176 -2.49 18.03 -20.29
CA MET A 176 -1.84 17.78 -19.00
C MET A 176 -2.21 16.36 -18.62
N GLN A 177 -1.28 15.44 -18.79
CA GLN A 177 -1.39 14.16 -18.13
C GLN A 177 -1.55 14.43 -16.64
N GLU A 178 -2.68 14.04 -16.09
CA GLU A 178 -2.93 14.13 -14.64
C GLU A 178 -1.82 13.37 -13.92
N LYS A 179 -0.98 14.11 -13.20
CA LYS A 179 0.06 13.52 -12.35
C LYS A 179 -0.49 13.38 -10.94
N ILE A 180 -0.69 12.14 -10.53
CA ILE A 180 -1.25 11.81 -9.23
C ILE A 180 -0.14 11.27 -8.34
N LEU A 181 0.05 11.90 -7.18
CA LEU A 181 0.94 11.42 -6.13
C LEU A 181 0.10 10.83 -5.00
N VAL A 182 0.38 9.60 -4.62
CA VAL A 182 -0.13 9.01 -3.38
C VAL A 182 1.02 8.91 -2.39
N PHE A 183 0.87 9.63 -1.30
CA PHE A 183 1.84 9.66 -0.22
C PHE A 183 1.31 8.88 0.99
N PHE A 184 2.15 8.01 1.54
CA PHE A 184 1.81 7.20 2.70
C PHE A 184 2.81 7.46 3.83
N SER A 185 2.30 7.80 5.00
CA SER A 185 3.11 8.01 6.19
C SER A 185 2.46 7.38 7.41
N LEU A 186 3.25 6.66 8.18
CA LEU A 186 2.85 6.02 9.43
C LEU A 186 3.82 6.44 10.53
N GLN A 187 3.29 7.00 11.61
CA GLN A 187 4.08 7.33 12.81
C GLN A 187 4.10 6.13 13.77
N GLU A 188 5.16 5.37 13.72
CA GLU A 188 5.26 4.06 14.38
C GLU A 188 5.12 4.02 15.88
N ALA A 189 5.59 5.01 16.55
CA ALA A 189 5.72 4.97 18.01
C ALA A 189 4.38 4.78 18.75
N GLN A 190 3.25 4.92 18.07
CA GLN A 190 1.91 4.91 18.66
C GLN A 190 0.86 4.10 17.88
N SER A 191 1.18 3.60 16.68
CA SER A 191 0.17 2.96 15.84
C SER A 191 -0.21 1.56 16.34
N SER A 192 -1.50 1.35 16.54
CA SER A 192 -2.02 0.01 16.82
C SER A 192 -1.97 -0.86 15.55
N ILE A 193 -1.96 -2.18 15.71
CA ILE A 193 -2.03 -3.11 14.56
C ILE A 193 -3.31 -2.88 13.74
N GLU A 194 -4.39 -2.50 14.40
CA GLU A 194 -5.68 -2.22 13.78
C GLU A 194 -5.65 -0.93 12.94
N GLN A 195 -4.93 0.07 13.40
CA GLN A 195 -4.68 1.31 12.68
C GLN A 195 -3.85 1.05 11.43
N TYR A 196 -2.73 0.35 11.56
CA TYR A 196 -1.90 -0.03 10.42
C TYR A 196 -2.64 -0.85 9.37
N ASP A 197 -3.40 -1.83 9.83
CA ASP A 197 -4.26 -2.67 8.99
C ASP A 197 -5.26 -1.83 8.19
N SER A 198 -5.96 -0.91 8.86
CA SER A 198 -6.95 -0.02 8.23
C SER A 198 -6.30 0.96 7.23
N MET A 199 -5.10 1.44 7.53
CA MET A 199 -4.35 2.32 6.63
C MET A 199 -3.88 1.58 5.37
N LEU A 200 -3.41 0.33 5.48
CA LEU A 200 -3.05 -0.48 4.32
C LEU A 200 -4.25 -0.84 3.46
N GLU A 201 -5.40 -1.12 4.06
CA GLU A 201 -6.64 -1.34 3.32
C GLU A 201 -7.07 -0.07 2.57
N THR A 202 -6.98 1.10 3.21
CA THR A 202 -7.28 2.39 2.58
C THR A 202 -6.32 2.68 1.43
N LEU A 203 -5.02 2.48 1.62
CA LEU A 203 -4.02 2.62 0.56
C LEU A 203 -4.35 1.73 -0.64
N SER A 204 -4.66 0.46 -0.37
CA SER A 204 -5.03 -0.50 -1.41
C SER A 204 -6.28 -0.08 -2.17
N ALA A 205 -7.32 0.39 -1.47
CA ALA A 205 -8.57 0.83 -2.07
C ALA A 205 -8.38 2.07 -2.97
N VAL A 206 -7.63 3.06 -2.51
CA VAL A 206 -7.34 4.28 -3.26
C VAL A 206 -6.53 3.98 -4.53
N ILE A 207 -5.44 3.25 -4.42
CA ILE A 207 -4.60 2.91 -5.57
C ILE A 207 -5.37 2.05 -6.58
N GLN A 208 -6.09 1.02 -6.13
CA GLN A 208 -6.90 0.19 -7.02
C GLN A 208 -8.00 0.97 -7.74
N SER A 209 -8.58 1.99 -7.08
CA SER A 209 -9.57 2.85 -7.73
C SER A 209 -8.97 3.61 -8.91
N PHE A 210 -7.76 4.14 -8.78
CA PHE A 210 -7.07 4.83 -9.88
C PHE A 210 -6.64 3.87 -10.98
N LEU A 211 -6.12 2.70 -10.64
CA LEU A 211 -5.73 1.69 -11.62
C LEU A 211 -6.93 1.23 -12.47
N LYS A 212 -8.14 1.11 -11.87
CA LYS A 212 -9.37 0.84 -12.63
C LYS A 212 -9.75 1.95 -13.60
N GLN A 213 -9.32 3.18 -13.35
CA GLN A 213 -9.51 4.34 -14.22
C GLN A 213 -8.36 4.50 -15.22
N GLU A 214 -7.45 3.51 -15.33
CA GLU A 214 -6.28 3.53 -16.19
C GLU A 214 -5.34 4.71 -15.94
N LYS A 215 -5.32 5.25 -14.71
CA LYS A 215 -4.46 6.36 -14.32
C LYS A 215 -3.11 5.85 -13.80
N THR A 216 -2.06 6.57 -14.19
CA THR A 216 -0.71 6.36 -13.64
C THR A 216 -0.57 7.08 -12.32
N ILE A 217 0.00 6.39 -11.32
CA ILE A 217 0.18 6.91 -9.98
C ILE A 217 1.67 6.88 -9.64
N GLU A 218 2.16 7.96 -9.05
CA GLU A 218 3.41 7.92 -8.33
C GLU A 218 3.12 7.69 -6.84
N PHE A 219 3.70 6.63 -6.30
CA PHE A 219 3.53 6.24 -4.91
C PHE A 219 4.81 6.47 -4.13
N VAL A 220 4.69 7.18 -3.03
CA VAL A 220 5.82 7.51 -2.17
C VAL A 220 5.50 7.17 -0.73
N TRP A 221 6.43 6.47 -0.08
CA TRP A 221 6.47 6.40 1.38
C TRP A 221 7.83 6.87 1.88
N LEU A 222 7.82 7.47 3.05
CA LEU A 222 9.03 8.03 3.63
C LEU A 222 9.74 7.00 4.50
N GLU A 223 10.97 6.75 4.12
CA GLU A 223 11.99 6.08 4.90
C GLU A 223 13.20 7.02 5.03
N LYS A 224 14.35 6.53 5.47
CA LYS A 224 15.61 7.31 5.48
C LYS A 224 15.94 7.94 4.13
N ASP A 225 15.58 7.21 3.06
CA ASP A 225 15.66 7.68 1.68
C ASP A 225 14.26 7.64 1.07
N GLU A 226 13.90 8.65 0.29
CA GLU A 226 12.63 8.71 -0.43
C GLU A 226 12.52 7.54 -1.42
N GLN A 227 11.52 6.70 -1.23
CA GLN A 227 11.21 5.63 -2.17
C GLN A 227 10.02 6.06 -3.02
N CYS A 228 10.27 6.35 -4.28
CA CYS A 228 9.24 6.71 -5.25
C CYS A 228 9.03 5.57 -6.24
N TYR A 229 7.80 5.14 -6.42
CA TYR A 229 7.40 4.07 -7.32
C TYR A 229 6.35 4.56 -8.30
N SER A 230 6.60 4.40 -9.59
CA SER A 230 5.57 4.60 -10.62
C SER A 230 4.75 3.32 -10.75
N ILE A 231 3.44 3.43 -10.57
CA ILE A 231 2.49 2.31 -10.57
C ILE A 231 1.54 2.45 -11.75
N HIS A 232 1.60 1.49 -12.66
CA HIS A 232 0.73 1.40 -13.84
C HIS A 232 -0.16 0.16 -13.79
N THR A 233 0.25 -0.86 -13.02
CA THR A 233 -0.40 -2.16 -12.98
C THR A 233 -0.62 -2.64 -11.55
N GLU A 234 -1.60 -3.52 -11.36
CA GLU A 234 -1.84 -4.14 -10.06
C GLU A 234 -0.65 -4.99 -9.58
N THR A 235 0.09 -5.60 -10.51
CA THR A 235 1.28 -6.40 -10.17
C THR A 235 2.41 -5.55 -9.61
N GLU A 236 2.64 -4.36 -10.16
CA GLU A 236 3.60 -3.39 -9.65
C GLU A 236 3.18 -2.88 -8.26
N PHE A 237 1.90 -2.57 -8.09
CA PHE A 237 1.37 -2.19 -6.78
C PHE A 237 1.58 -3.28 -5.73
N LEU A 238 1.27 -4.54 -6.03
CA LEU A 238 1.48 -5.65 -5.10
C LEU A 238 2.96 -5.89 -4.75
N ALA A 239 3.87 -5.59 -5.67
CA ALA A 239 5.30 -5.62 -5.39
C ALA A 239 5.69 -4.51 -4.41
N CYS A 240 5.30 -3.26 -4.70
CA CYS A 240 5.53 -2.11 -3.82
C CYS A 240 4.94 -2.32 -2.41
N LEU A 241 3.71 -2.83 -2.34
CA LEU A 241 3.04 -3.11 -1.07
C LEU A 241 3.79 -4.18 -0.26
N THR A 242 4.32 -5.20 -0.95
CA THR A 242 5.14 -6.23 -0.31
C THR A 242 6.44 -5.64 0.25
N ASP A 243 7.08 -4.74 -0.47
CA ASP A 243 8.28 -4.04 -0.02
C ASP A 243 7.97 -3.15 1.18
N LEU A 244 6.89 -2.38 1.13
CA LEU A 244 6.41 -1.56 2.25
C LEU A 244 6.20 -2.39 3.53
N MET A 245 5.55 -3.56 3.42
CA MET A 245 5.27 -4.42 4.57
C MET A 245 6.51 -5.15 5.13
N ASN A 246 7.53 -5.38 4.32
CA ASN A 246 8.73 -6.09 4.74
C ASN A 246 9.77 -5.19 5.42
N LYS A 247 9.62 -3.88 5.29
CA LYS A 247 10.55 -2.93 5.89
C LYS A 247 10.24 -2.72 7.37
N GLU A 248 11.31 -2.66 8.15
CA GLU A 248 11.22 -2.19 9.53
C GLU A 248 11.03 -0.68 9.44
N SER A 249 9.92 -0.22 9.97
CA SER A 249 9.60 1.15 9.94
C SER A 249 10.61 2.00 10.72
N SER A 250 10.98 3.11 10.20
CA SER A 250 11.93 4.01 10.82
C SER A 250 11.68 5.48 10.46
N THR A 251 11.76 6.30 11.45
CA THR A 251 11.94 7.76 11.43
C THR A 251 10.76 8.60 10.93
N ILE A 252 10.30 9.43 11.85
CA ILE A 252 9.39 10.55 11.61
C ILE A 252 10.06 11.52 10.63
N ILE A 253 9.66 11.46 9.36
CA ILE A 253 10.03 12.50 8.40
C ILE A 253 8.95 13.59 8.46
N ASN A 254 9.38 14.83 8.44
CA ASN A 254 8.47 15.95 8.46
C ASN A 254 7.68 16.02 7.14
N THR A 255 6.46 15.49 7.17
CA THR A 255 5.51 15.50 6.05
C THR A 255 5.36 16.89 5.42
N GLN A 256 5.50 17.95 6.22
CA GLN A 256 5.40 19.33 5.76
C GLN A 256 6.52 19.73 4.79
N THR A 257 7.76 19.36 5.11
CA THR A 257 8.91 19.67 4.23
C THR A 257 8.80 18.92 2.91
N PHE A 258 8.40 17.65 2.95
CA PHE A 258 8.15 16.84 1.75
C PHE A 258 7.08 17.47 0.87
N MET A 259 5.93 17.83 1.43
CA MET A 259 4.83 18.44 0.67
C MET A 259 5.25 19.75 0.01
N GLN A 260 5.99 20.61 0.69
CA GLN A 260 6.50 21.88 0.12
C GLN A 260 7.41 21.66 -1.08
N GLN A 261 8.15 20.56 -1.12
CA GLN A 261 9.04 20.23 -2.22
C GLN A 261 8.29 19.71 -3.46
N TYR A 262 7.25 18.92 -3.27
CA TYR A 262 6.60 18.17 -4.35
C TYR A 262 5.28 18.75 -4.84
N TYR A 263 4.60 19.65 -4.08
CA TYR A 263 3.26 20.11 -4.43
C TYR A 263 3.13 20.74 -5.82
N SER A 264 4.20 21.37 -6.33
CA SER A 264 4.21 22.06 -7.63
C SER A 264 4.35 21.13 -8.84
N PHE A 265 4.67 19.85 -8.63
CA PHE A 265 4.92 18.89 -9.71
C PHE A 265 3.72 18.01 -10.03
N TYR A 266 2.73 17.95 -9.11
CA TYR A 266 1.58 17.07 -9.22
C TYR A 266 0.27 17.85 -9.30
N THR A 267 -0.65 17.33 -10.13
CA THR A 267 -2.01 17.90 -10.22
C THR A 267 -2.85 17.51 -9.01
N HIS A 268 -2.66 16.31 -8.48
CA HIS A 268 -3.35 15.81 -7.30
C HIS A 268 -2.38 15.09 -6.38
N ILE A 269 -2.47 15.41 -5.09
CA ILE A 269 -1.68 14.76 -4.03
C ILE A 269 -2.64 14.20 -3.00
N ILE A 270 -2.55 12.91 -2.74
CA ILE A 270 -3.35 12.21 -1.75
C ILE A 270 -2.42 11.72 -0.64
N CYS A 271 -2.65 12.22 0.55
CA CYS A 271 -1.84 11.88 1.71
C CYS A 271 -2.61 10.96 2.64
N ILE A 272 -2.16 9.73 2.79
CA ILE A 272 -2.71 8.78 3.76
C ILE A 272 -1.80 8.79 4.99
N VAL A 273 -2.32 9.31 6.10
CA VAL A 273 -1.53 9.59 7.30
C VAL A 273 -2.26 9.19 8.58
N ASP A 274 -1.52 8.91 9.63
CA ASP A 274 -2.03 8.55 10.97
C ASP A 274 -1.86 9.66 12.02
N ALA A 275 -1.23 10.76 11.63
CA ALA A 275 -0.95 11.89 12.51
C ALA A 275 -1.82 13.11 12.20
N GLU A 276 -1.88 14.03 13.15
CA GLU A 276 -2.47 15.34 12.91
C GLU A 276 -1.71 16.06 11.80
N VAL A 277 -2.46 16.54 10.83
CA VAL A 277 -1.92 17.21 9.66
C VAL A 277 -1.99 18.71 9.89
N PRO A 278 -0.89 19.44 9.70
CA PRO A 278 -0.92 20.90 9.69
C PRO A 278 -1.81 21.39 8.54
N VAL A 279 -2.47 22.51 8.76
CA VAL A 279 -3.34 23.14 7.75
C VAL A 279 -2.47 23.59 6.56
N PHE A 280 -2.70 22.95 5.41
CA PHE A 280 -2.08 23.38 4.16
C PHE A 280 -3.09 24.16 3.33
N PRO A 281 -2.80 25.38 2.93
CA PRO A 281 -3.68 26.22 2.11
C PRO A 281 -3.58 25.84 0.61
N MET A 282 -3.51 24.55 0.28
CA MET A 282 -3.32 24.09 -1.10
C MET A 282 -4.53 23.26 -1.55
N GLU A 283 -5.11 23.64 -2.68
CA GLU A 283 -6.34 23.01 -3.20
C GLU A 283 -6.11 21.61 -3.81
N ASN A 284 -4.89 21.33 -4.28
CA ASN A 284 -4.53 20.07 -4.92
C ASN A 284 -4.11 18.96 -3.95
N ILE A 285 -4.13 19.20 -2.64
CA ILE A 285 -3.76 18.22 -1.61
C ILE A 285 -5.01 17.77 -0.87
N ARG A 286 -5.18 16.47 -0.72
CA ARG A 286 -6.21 15.82 0.09
C ARG A 286 -5.57 14.92 1.12
N PHE A 287 -6.06 15.00 2.35
CA PHE A 287 -5.62 14.15 3.44
C PHE A 287 -6.68 13.12 3.77
N ILE A 288 -6.27 11.86 3.83
CA ILE A 288 -7.04 10.74 4.34
C ILE A 288 -6.38 10.36 5.66
N GLN A 289 -6.98 10.80 6.76
CA GLN A 289 -6.37 10.69 8.08
C GLN A 289 -7.09 9.66 8.93
N TYR A 290 -6.32 8.78 9.56
CA TYR A 290 -6.87 7.86 10.56
C TYR A 290 -7.11 8.59 11.89
N GLY A 291 -8.35 8.57 12.40
CA GLY A 291 -8.71 9.18 13.68
C GLY A 291 -10.17 9.65 13.74
N GLU A 292 -10.58 10.06 14.94
CA GLU A 292 -11.95 10.52 15.22
C GLU A 292 -12.09 12.05 15.26
N THR A 293 -10.98 12.76 15.50
CA THR A 293 -10.99 14.22 15.68
C THR A 293 -10.27 14.94 14.57
N SER A 294 -10.93 15.90 13.97
CA SER A 294 -10.35 16.79 12.96
C SER A 294 -9.85 18.08 13.56
N GLY A 295 -8.62 18.46 13.28
CA GLY A 295 -8.32 19.86 13.09
C GLY A 295 -9.09 20.31 11.84
N ALA A 296 -9.92 21.33 11.96
CA ALA A 296 -10.85 21.79 10.92
C ALA A 296 -10.11 22.24 9.65
N SER A 297 -9.83 21.32 8.73
CA SER A 297 -9.44 21.66 7.36
C SER A 297 -10.45 21.06 6.39
N LEU A 298 -10.88 21.88 5.43
CA LEU A 298 -11.87 21.53 4.40
C LEU A 298 -11.42 20.35 3.49
N ASN A 299 -10.15 19.97 3.56
CA ASN A 299 -9.53 19.01 2.66
C ASN A 299 -9.21 17.65 3.32
N ASN A 300 -9.72 17.37 4.53
CA ASN A 300 -9.44 16.15 5.27
C ASN A 300 -10.63 15.20 5.29
N VAL A 301 -10.39 13.96 4.93
CA VAL A 301 -11.32 12.85 5.15
C VAL A 301 -10.82 12.04 6.35
N LEU A 302 -11.63 11.98 7.39
CA LEU A 302 -11.32 11.19 8.58
C LEU A 302 -11.94 9.82 8.50
N PHE A 303 -11.18 8.82 8.89
CA PHE A 303 -11.69 7.47 8.95
C PHE A 303 -11.18 6.72 10.18
N THR A 304 -11.96 5.75 10.61
CA THR A 304 -11.58 4.74 11.60
C THR A 304 -11.88 3.37 11.02
N ARG A 305 -11.45 2.31 11.68
CA ARG A 305 -11.75 0.95 11.23
C ARG A 305 -13.24 0.70 11.02
N ASP A 306 -14.08 1.23 11.90
CA ASP A 306 -15.52 0.96 11.89
C ASP A 306 -16.27 1.74 10.81
N ASN A 307 -15.74 2.89 10.38
CA ASN A 307 -16.40 3.76 9.41
C ASN A 307 -15.71 3.83 8.04
N MET A 308 -14.55 3.16 7.85
CA MET A 308 -13.73 3.30 6.64
C MET A 308 -14.49 2.98 5.35
N HIS A 309 -15.29 1.92 5.32
CA HIS A 309 -16.10 1.56 4.16
C HIS A 309 -17.13 2.61 3.79
N ARG A 310 -17.69 3.31 4.79
CA ARG A 310 -18.67 4.37 4.58
C ARG A 310 -18.02 5.68 4.16
N GLN A 311 -16.90 6.05 4.82
CA GLN A 311 -16.22 7.32 4.57
C GLN A 311 -15.39 7.31 3.29
N LEU A 312 -14.83 6.15 2.94
CA LEU A 312 -13.93 5.98 1.82
C LEU A 312 -14.56 5.29 0.61
N GLY A 313 -15.84 4.90 0.69
CA GLY A 313 -16.58 4.27 -0.41
C GLY A 313 -16.68 5.18 -1.64
N GLU A 314 -16.93 6.48 -1.41
CA GLU A 314 -16.90 7.52 -2.43
C GLU A 314 -16.05 8.69 -1.95
N LEU A 315 -14.93 8.92 -2.63
CA LEU A 315 -13.99 10.01 -2.35
C LEU A 315 -14.04 11.04 -3.48
N TYR A 316 -14.31 12.28 -3.13
CA TYR A 316 -14.26 13.43 -4.03
C TYR A 316 -12.99 14.24 -3.74
N LEU A 317 -12.07 14.25 -4.73
CA LEU A 317 -10.76 14.87 -4.63
C LEU A 317 -10.66 16.15 -5.42
#